data_720cc382918a9f3840748c861d744f41
#
_entry.id   720cc382918a9f3840748c861d744f41
#
_cell.length_a   1.000
_cell.length_b   1.000
_cell.length_c   1.000
_cell.angle_alpha   90.00
_cell.angle_beta   90.00
_cell.angle_gamma   90.00
#
_symmetry.space_group_name_H-M   'P 1'
#
loop_
_entity.id
_entity.type
_entity.pdbx_description
1 polymer ?
#
loop_
_entity_poly.entity_id
_entity_poly.type
_entity_poly.pdbx_seq_one_letter_code
_entity_poly.pdbx_strand_id
1 'polypeptide(L)'
;AASDVYKRQVSGETRGLPVMTGAELAGWRQWLGLTTAQLAAQLGIRDEKRLREWFRGWNQRGRVITIPDGVAQEVAELVAEQEQDAADLAAEALAGDKVIRVPRESDPLRDGMPAEWWMAAAVRARRQHPELRIDWARPATPLD
;
A
#
# COMPACT_ATOMS: atom_id res chain seq x y z
N ALA A 1 23.16 -3.85 22.79
CA ALA A 1 23.07 -4.12 21.37
C ALA A 1 22.58 -2.89 20.59
N ALA A 2 23.08 -2.71 19.38
CA ALA A 2 22.73 -1.53 18.56
C ALA A 2 21.21 -1.43 18.32
N SER A 3 20.52 -2.56 18.22
CA SER A 3 19.06 -2.60 18.05
C SER A 3 18.31 -2.04 19.25
N ASP A 4 18.83 -2.24 20.47
CA ASP A 4 18.18 -1.73 21.68
C ASP A 4 18.36 -0.22 21.80
N VAL A 5 19.55 0.29 21.45
CA VAL A 5 19.82 1.73 21.42
C VAL A 5 18.94 2.41 20.40
N TYR A 6 18.80 1.83 19.22
CA TYR A 6 17.94 2.35 18.17
C TYR A 6 16.47 2.37 18.61
N LYS A 7 15.99 1.29 19.21
CA LYS A 7 14.62 1.22 19.72
C LYS A 7 14.34 2.26 20.78
N ARG A 8 15.29 2.51 21.67
CA ARG A 8 15.15 3.54 22.71
C ARG A 8 15.07 4.93 22.11
N GLN A 9 15.92 5.23 21.13
CA GLN A 9 15.89 6.53 20.44
C GLN A 9 14.56 6.73 19.71
N VAL A 10 14.10 5.73 19.00
CA VAL A 10 12.82 5.80 18.30
C VAL A 10 11.67 5.99 19.30
N SER A 11 11.66 5.26 20.40
CA SER A 11 10.65 5.41 21.45
C SER A 11 10.67 6.79 22.08
N GLY A 12 11.87 7.36 22.31
CA GLY A 12 12.02 8.70 22.88
C GLY A 12 11.55 9.78 21.89
N GLU A 13 11.87 9.61 20.61
CA GLU A 13 11.48 10.55 19.56
C GLU A 13 10.00 10.50 19.22
N THR A 14 9.34 9.36 19.46
CA THR A 14 7.91 9.24 19.18
C THR A 14 7.03 9.93 20.22
N ARG A 15 7.60 10.40 21.33
CA ARG A 15 6.84 11.20 22.30
C ARG A 15 6.43 12.52 21.67
N GLY A 16 5.11 12.72 21.51
CA GLY A 16 4.55 13.91 20.89
C GLY A 16 4.39 13.82 19.38
N LEU A 17 4.86 12.73 18.74
CA LEU A 17 4.57 12.49 17.35
C LEU A 17 3.15 11.96 17.18
N PRO A 18 2.47 12.28 16.06
CA PRO A 18 1.17 11.70 15.78
C PRO A 18 1.27 10.18 15.60
N VAL A 19 0.13 9.49 15.75
CA VAL A 19 0.03 8.03 15.55
C VAL A 19 0.58 7.62 14.18
N MET A 20 0.39 8.47 13.18
CA MET A 20 0.99 8.29 11.86
C MET A 20 1.57 9.62 11.40
N THR A 21 2.79 9.59 10.92
CA THR A 21 3.44 10.77 10.33
C THR A 21 3.09 10.87 8.84
N GLY A 22 3.27 12.07 8.28
CA GLY A 22 3.08 12.26 6.83
C GLY A 22 4.01 11.39 6.00
N ALA A 23 5.25 11.22 6.45
CA ALA A 23 6.23 10.36 5.77
C ALA A 23 5.79 8.89 5.79
N GLU A 24 5.27 8.42 6.91
CA GLU A 24 4.75 7.06 7.01
C GLU A 24 3.55 6.86 6.09
N LEU A 25 2.64 7.82 6.04
CA LEU A 25 1.49 7.76 5.15
C LEU A 25 1.92 7.71 3.69
N ALA A 26 2.89 8.54 3.29
CA ALA A 26 3.45 8.52 1.94
C ALA A 26 4.11 7.18 1.62
N GLY A 27 4.83 6.61 2.58
CA GLY A 27 5.46 5.29 2.45
C GLY A 27 4.43 4.18 2.24
N TRP A 28 3.36 4.20 3.01
CA TRP A 28 2.29 3.22 2.85
C TRP A 28 1.58 3.35 1.50
N ARG A 29 1.38 4.58 1.01
CA ARG A 29 0.82 4.79 -0.32
C ARG A 29 1.67 4.09 -1.40
N GLN A 30 2.98 4.31 -1.35
CA GLN A 30 3.90 3.67 -2.29
C GLN A 30 3.91 2.15 -2.14
N TRP A 31 3.94 1.67 -0.92
CA TRP A 31 3.93 0.25 -0.61
C TRP A 31 2.69 -0.45 -1.15
N LEU A 32 1.53 0.20 -1.05
CA LEU A 32 0.26 -0.33 -1.54
C LEU A 32 0.12 -0.23 -3.07
N GLY A 33 0.96 0.56 -3.74
CA GLY A 33 0.86 0.76 -5.18
C GLY A 33 -0.29 1.68 -5.58
N LEU A 34 -0.65 2.63 -4.70
CA LEU A 34 -1.75 3.56 -4.96
C LEU A 34 -1.22 4.94 -5.32
N THR A 35 -1.90 5.62 -6.25
CA THR A 35 -1.66 7.04 -6.48
C THR A 35 -2.30 7.85 -5.35
N THR A 36 -1.94 9.13 -5.25
CA THR A 36 -2.57 10.04 -4.27
C THR A 36 -4.09 10.05 -4.44
N ALA A 37 -4.57 10.14 -5.68
CA ALA A 37 -6.00 10.13 -5.97
C ALA A 37 -6.67 8.82 -5.55
N GLN A 38 -6.01 7.70 -5.81
CA GLN A 38 -6.54 6.38 -5.46
C GLN A 38 -6.59 6.18 -3.95
N LEU A 39 -5.54 6.60 -3.23
CA LEU A 39 -5.55 6.53 -1.77
C LEU A 39 -6.63 7.43 -1.19
N ALA A 40 -6.79 8.66 -1.71
CA ALA A 40 -7.83 9.56 -1.27
C ALA A 40 -9.22 8.92 -1.43
N ALA A 41 -9.47 8.28 -2.56
CA ALA A 41 -10.72 7.57 -2.81
C ALA A 41 -10.95 6.44 -1.79
N GLN A 42 -9.92 5.66 -1.49
CA GLN A 42 -10.01 4.57 -0.51
C GLN A 42 -10.28 5.09 0.90
N LEU A 43 -9.72 6.23 1.25
CA LEU A 43 -9.90 6.84 2.56
C LEU A 43 -11.18 7.70 2.65
N GLY A 44 -11.95 7.81 1.58
CA GLY A 44 -13.16 8.65 1.55
C GLY A 44 -12.87 10.13 1.62
N ILE A 45 -11.68 10.56 1.20
CA ILE A 45 -11.26 11.96 1.19
C ILE A 45 -11.58 12.55 -0.17
N ARG A 46 -12.42 13.59 -0.19
CA ARG A 46 -12.82 14.23 -1.45
C ARG A 46 -11.73 15.13 -2.04
N ASP A 47 -10.88 15.68 -1.18
CA ASP A 47 -9.89 16.67 -1.57
C ASP A 47 -8.47 16.09 -1.48
N GLU A 48 -7.87 15.77 -2.61
CA GLU A 48 -6.49 15.29 -2.69
C GLU A 48 -5.49 16.28 -2.09
N LYS A 49 -5.82 17.57 -2.12
CA LYS A 49 -4.96 18.59 -1.55
C LYS A 49 -4.72 18.36 -0.07
N ARG A 50 -5.76 17.93 0.66
CA ARG A 50 -5.64 17.60 2.08
C ARG A 50 -4.66 16.44 2.27
N LEU A 51 -4.74 15.42 1.43
CA LEU A 51 -3.84 14.27 1.50
C LEU A 51 -2.39 14.68 1.23
N ARG A 52 -2.17 15.55 0.24
CA ARG A 52 -0.83 16.08 -0.05
C ARG A 52 -0.28 16.89 1.11
N GLU A 53 -1.11 17.65 1.79
CA GLU A 53 -0.71 18.39 2.99
C GLU A 53 -0.27 17.44 4.09
N TRP A 54 -0.98 16.34 4.29
CA TRP A 54 -0.60 15.32 5.26
C TRP A 54 0.74 14.68 4.91
N PHE A 55 0.98 14.38 3.63
CA PHE A 55 2.28 13.84 3.19
C PHE A 55 3.43 14.78 3.50
N ARG A 56 3.19 16.08 3.41
CA ARG A 56 4.21 17.09 3.69
C ARG A 56 4.64 17.09 5.15
N GLY A 57 3.73 16.79 6.06
CA GLY A 57 4.03 16.59 7.48
C GLY A 57 4.06 17.84 8.34
N TRP A 58 4.24 19.01 7.76
CA TRP A 58 4.19 20.27 8.48
C TRP A 58 3.63 21.37 7.58
N ASN A 59 3.05 22.40 8.21
CA ASN A 59 2.48 23.53 7.48
C ASN A 59 3.54 24.61 7.22
N GLN A 60 3.14 25.71 6.58
CA GLN A 60 4.03 26.83 6.25
C GLN A 60 4.68 27.49 7.47
N ARG A 61 4.08 27.33 8.64
CA ARG A 61 4.61 27.84 9.90
C ARG A 61 5.51 26.86 10.63
N GLY A 62 5.81 25.72 10.02
CA GLY A 62 6.64 24.69 10.60
C GLY A 62 5.95 23.84 11.67
N ARG A 63 4.65 23.96 11.81
CA ARG A 63 3.88 23.13 12.75
C ARG A 63 3.57 21.78 12.14
N VAL A 64 3.72 20.73 12.94
CA VAL A 64 3.38 19.37 12.52
C VAL A 64 1.88 19.30 12.21
N ILE A 65 1.57 18.73 11.04
CA ILE A 65 0.18 18.48 10.64
C ILE A 65 -0.23 17.15 11.26
N THR A 66 -1.33 17.17 12.01
CA THR A 66 -1.85 15.96 12.65
C THR A 66 -2.74 15.19 11.68
N ILE A 67 -2.39 13.93 11.47
CA ILE A 67 -3.24 13.02 10.70
C ILE A 67 -4.21 12.37 11.69
N PRO A 68 -5.52 12.38 11.40
CA PRO A 68 -6.50 11.76 12.28
C PRO A 68 -6.20 10.27 12.53
N ASP A 69 -6.43 9.80 13.76
CA ASP A 69 -6.18 8.40 14.14
C ASP A 69 -6.96 7.42 13.26
N GLY A 70 -8.15 7.79 12.83
CA GLY A 70 -8.96 6.97 11.93
C GLY A 70 -8.28 6.69 10.60
N VAL A 71 -7.44 7.60 10.11
CA VAL A 71 -6.69 7.40 8.87
C VAL A 71 -5.66 6.29 9.04
N ALA A 72 -4.95 6.29 10.16
CA ALA A 72 -3.98 5.22 10.47
C ALA A 72 -4.68 3.86 10.50
N GLN A 73 -5.87 3.81 11.10
CA GLN A 73 -6.67 2.59 11.16
C GLN A 73 -7.10 2.12 9.76
N GLU A 74 -7.57 3.02 8.93
CA GLU A 74 -7.99 2.70 7.56
C GLU A 74 -6.82 2.23 6.70
N VAL A 75 -5.65 2.84 6.86
CA VAL A 75 -4.43 2.39 6.17
C VAL A 75 -4.05 0.99 6.62
N ALA A 76 -4.12 0.70 7.92
CA ALA A 76 -3.84 -0.63 8.44
C ALA A 76 -4.80 -1.68 7.84
N GLU A 77 -6.06 -1.32 7.65
CA GLU A 77 -7.05 -2.19 7.00
C GLU A 77 -6.71 -2.44 5.54
N LEU A 78 -6.27 -1.41 4.81
CA LEU A 78 -5.82 -1.57 3.43
C LEU A 78 -4.60 -2.48 3.33
N VAL A 79 -3.66 -2.34 4.25
CA VAL A 79 -2.46 -3.21 4.29
C VAL A 79 -2.87 -4.66 4.52
N ALA A 80 -3.78 -4.90 5.47
CA ALA A 80 -4.27 -6.24 5.76
C ALA A 80 -5.01 -6.84 4.55
N GLU A 81 -5.81 -6.03 3.86
CA GLU A 81 -6.52 -6.43 2.65
C GLU A 81 -5.54 -6.84 1.54
N GLN A 82 -4.50 -6.04 1.31
CA GLN A 82 -3.49 -6.36 0.30
C GLN A 82 -2.70 -7.62 0.68
N GLU A 83 -2.41 -7.83 1.95
CA GLU A 83 -1.74 -9.05 2.40
C GLU A 83 -2.61 -10.28 2.16
N GLN A 84 -3.92 -10.15 2.33
CA GLN A 84 -4.85 -11.23 2.01
C GLN A 84 -4.88 -11.50 0.51
N ASP A 85 -4.91 -10.44 -0.32
CA ASP A 85 -4.85 -10.58 -1.77
C ASP A 85 -3.55 -11.27 -2.20
N ALA A 86 -2.43 -10.91 -1.57
CA ALA A 86 -1.15 -11.57 -1.83
C ALA A 86 -1.19 -13.07 -1.50
N ALA A 87 -1.78 -13.41 -0.35
CA ALA A 87 -1.91 -14.80 0.07
C ALA A 87 -2.79 -15.59 -0.91
N ASP A 88 -3.87 -15.00 -1.38
CA ASP A 88 -4.78 -15.63 -2.34
C ASP A 88 -4.09 -15.84 -3.69
N LEU A 89 -3.35 -14.86 -4.17
CA LEU A 89 -2.58 -14.97 -5.41
C LEU A 89 -1.54 -16.10 -5.31
N ALA A 90 -0.84 -16.15 -4.18
CA ALA A 90 0.16 -17.20 -3.96
C ALA A 90 -0.48 -18.58 -3.94
N ALA A 91 -1.58 -18.75 -3.22
CA ALA A 91 -2.28 -20.03 -3.13
C ALA A 91 -2.75 -20.52 -4.50
N GLU A 92 -3.35 -19.62 -5.28
CA GLU A 92 -3.81 -19.93 -6.63
C GLU A 92 -2.65 -20.35 -7.55
N ALA A 93 -1.56 -19.58 -7.52
CA ALA A 93 -0.40 -19.86 -8.36
C ALA A 93 0.30 -21.18 -7.95
N LEU A 94 0.43 -21.45 -6.66
CA LEU A 94 1.03 -22.68 -6.15
C LEU A 94 0.22 -23.91 -6.52
N ALA A 95 -1.11 -23.78 -6.59
CA ALA A 95 -1.99 -24.85 -7.00
C ALA A 95 -2.01 -25.05 -8.53
N GLY A 96 -1.50 -24.11 -9.30
CA GLY A 96 -1.50 -24.12 -10.75
C GLY A 96 -0.09 -24.17 -11.34
N ASP A 97 0.17 -23.27 -12.27
CA ASP A 97 1.43 -23.23 -13.05
C ASP A 97 2.56 -22.43 -12.38
N LYS A 98 2.36 -21.97 -11.16
CA LYS A 98 3.31 -21.18 -10.37
C LYS A 98 3.59 -19.79 -10.97
N VAL A 99 2.63 -19.27 -11.72
CA VAL A 99 2.69 -17.94 -12.30
C VAL A 99 1.55 -17.09 -11.75
N ILE A 100 1.90 -15.95 -11.18
CA ILE A 100 0.94 -14.92 -10.78
C ILE A 100 0.78 -14.00 -11.98
N ARG A 101 -0.44 -13.87 -12.50
CA ARG A 101 -0.72 -12.98 -13.61
C ARG A 101 -1.38 -11.71 -13.13
N VAL A 102 -0.77 -10.59 -13.45
CA VAL A 102 -1.23 -9.27 -13.01
C VAL A 102 -1.70 -8.43 -14.21
N PRO A 103 -2.75 -7.63 -14.04
CA PRO A 103 -3.23 -6.79 -15.13
C PRO A 103 -2.25 -5.65 -15.38
N ARG A 104 -2.10 -5.24 -16.65
CA ARG A 104 -1.33 -4.03 -17.00
C ARG A 104 -2.12 -2.78 -16.73
N GLU A 105 -3.44 -2.86 -16.86
CA GLU A 105 -4.34 -1.74 -16.65
C GLU A 105 -5.35 -2.13 -15.59
N SER A 106 -5.93 -1.13 -14.94
CA SER A 106 -6.96 -1.36 -13.92
C SER A 106 -8.14 -2.12 -14.53
N ASP A 107 -8.46 -3.26 -13.93
CA ASP A 107 -9.55 -4.11 -14.37
C ASP A 107 -10.72 -3.94 -13.40
N PRO A 108 -11.86 -3.38 -13.87
CA PRO A 108 -13.03 -3.20 -13.01
C PRO A 108 -13.63 -4.51 -12.50
N LEU A 109 -13.27 -5.65 -13.10
CA LEU A 109 -13.73 -6.96 -12.63
C LEU A 109 -12.93 -7.47 -11.45
N ARG A 110 -11.81 -6.83 -11.10
CA ARG A 110 -10.99 -7.18 -9.92
C ARG A 110 -11.21 -6.16 -8.79
N ASP A 111 -12.38 -6.20 -8.18
CA ASP A 111 -12.72 -5.48 -6.94
C ASP A 111 -12.41 -3.97 -6.94
N GLY A 112 -12.32 -3.36 -8.13
CA GLY A 112 -12.08 -1.93 -8.26
C GLY A 112 -10.70 -1.45 -7.85
N MET A 113 -9.77 -2.34 -7.53
CA MET A 113 -8.41 -1.97 -7.19
C MET A 113 -7.56 -1.78 -8.44
N PRO A 114 -6.64 -0.80 -8.42
CA PRO A 114 -5.82 -0.51 -9.60
C PRO A 114 -4.78 -1.60 -9.89
N ALA A 115 -4.27 -1.59 -11.12
CA ALA A 115 -3.27 -2.58 -11.55
C ALA A 115 -2.03 -2.59 -10.65
N GLU A 116 -1.59 -1.43 -10.19
CA GLU A 116 -0.41 -1.29 -9.32
C GLU A 116 -0.62 -1.94 -7.95
N TRP A 117 -1.86 -1.96 -7.45
CA TRP A 117 -2.21 -2.68 -6.23
C TRP A 117 -1.94 -4.18 -6.41
N TRP A 118 -2.37 -4.73 -7.53
CA TRP A 118 -2.19 -6.16 -7.82
C TRP A 118 -0.72 -6.51 -8.06
N MET A 119 0.05 -5.62 -8.68
CA MET A 119 1.49 -5.81 -8.82
C MET A 119 2.17 -5.81 -7.44
N ALA A 120 1.81 -4.89 -6.56
CA ALA A 120 2.36 -4.84 -5.21
C ALA A 120 2.01 -6.13 -4.44
N ALA A 121 0.77 -6.61 -4.55
CA ALA A 121 0.36 -7.87 -3.94
C ALA A 121 1.16 -9.06 -4.50
N ALA A 122 1.36 -9.09 -5.82
CA ALA A 122 2.13 -10.16 -6.48
C ALA A 122 3.58 -10.18 -6.03
N VAL A 123 4.21 -9.02 -5.90
CA VAL A 123 5.60 -8.92 -5.43
C VAL A 123 5.73 -9.43 -4.00
N ARG A 124 4.76 -9.11 -3.14
CA ARG A 124 4.72 -9.65 -1.77
C ARG A 124 4.60 -11.17 -1.76
N ALA A 125 3.72 -11.71 -2.59
CA ALA A 125 3.53 -13.16 -2.70
C ALA A 125 4.83 -13.84 -3.16
N ARG A 126 5.48 -13.31 -4.18
CA ARG A 126 6.73 -13.85 -4.69
C ARG A 126 7.86 -13.75 -3.67
N ARG A 127 7.88 -12.68 -2.88
CA ARG A 127 8.90 -12.53 -1.83
C ARG A 127 8.80 -13.64 -0.79
N GLN A 128 7.58 -14.07 -0.47
CA GLN A 128 7.36 -15.18 0.46
C GLN A 128 7.54 -16.54 -0.20
N HIS A 129 7.30 -16.62 -1.51
CA HIS A 129 7.38 -17.84 -2.29
C HIS A 129 8.26 -17.60 -3.53
N PRO A 130 9.60 -17.64 -3.38
CA PRO A 130 10.53 -17.28 -4.47
C PRO A 130 10.41 -18.15 -5.73
N GLU A 131 9.80 -19.32 -5.61
CA GLU A 131 9.54 -20.21 -6.76
C GLU A 131 8.46 -19.69 -7.69
N LEU A 132 7.65 -18.72 -7.24
CA LEU A 132 6.61 -18.13 -8.07
C LEU A 132 7.19 -17.15 -9.07
N ARG A 133 6.57 -17.06 -10.24
CA ARG A 133 6.88 -16.06 -11.24
C ARG A 133 5.72 -15.07 -11.33
N ILE A 134 6.03 -13.86 -11.79
CA ILE A 134 5.04 -12.82 -12.06
C ILE A 134 5.07 -12.54 -13.55
N ASP A 135 3.92 -12.53 -14.19
CA ASP A 135 3.79 -12.21 -15.60
C ASP A 135 2.53 -11.36 -15.81
N TRP A 136 2.43 -10.76 -16.97
CA TRP A 136 1.26 -9.99 -17.31
C TRP A 136 0.09 -10.90 -17.67
N ALA A 137 -1.09 -10.52 -17.21
CA ALA A 137 -2.31 -11.18 -17.65
C ALA A 137 -2.53 -10.88 -19.14
N ARG A 138 -2.95 -11.88 -19.89
CA ARG A 138 -3.30 -11.68 -21.29
C ARG A 138 -4.61 -10.91 -21.38
N PRO A 139 -4.77 -10.06 -22.41
CA PRO A 139 -6.04 -9.38 -22.61
C PRO A 139 -7.19 -10.37 -22.71
N ALA A 140 -8.31 -10.04 -22.06
CA ALA A 140 -9.48 -10.92 -22.03
C ALA A 140 -10.14 -11.06 -23.41
N THR A 141 -9.93 -10.10 -24.31
CA THR A 141 -10.51 -10.12 -25.66
C THR A 141 -9.42 -10.48 -26.65
N PRO A 142 -9.53 -11.60 -27.35
CA PRO A 142 -8.56 -11.90 -28.40
C PRO A 142 -8.67 -10.84 -29.49
N LEU A 143 -7.51 -10.30 -29.85
CA LEU A 143 -7.42 -9.38 -30.99
C LEU A 143 -7.48 -10.22 -32.25
N ASP A 144 -8.55 -10.05 -32.97
CA ASP A 144 -8.69 -10.71 -34.28
C ASP A 144 -7.77 -10.09 -35.33
#